data_b216c0ff5acd7a53b47bf863d1f9ae0b
#
_entry.id   b216c0ff5acd7a53b47bf863d1f9ae0b
#
_cell.length_a   1.000
_cell.length_b   1.000
_cell.length_c   1.000
_cell.angle_alpha   90.00
_cell.angle_beta   90.00
_cell.angle_gamma   90.00
#
_symmetry.space_group_name_H-M   'P 1'
#
loop_
_entity.id
_entity.type
_entity.pdbx_description
1 polymer ?
#
loop_
_entity_poly.entity_id
_entity_poly.type
_entity_poly.pdbx_seq_one_letter_code
_entity_poly.pdbx_strand_id
1 'polypeptide(L)'
;MKIALFAAVEDEVKPIVSKVHLTGIGRENATLSMIRFMEQHKDEDFTMLNIGTAGAHTLPVGSIVNIRKIITGGSSFLDGPMMLDTLENAPEVPQATLFSSDCFVSPKVYEPEFLHGLKAKADCFDMESSVLYTFAKQYGKPFASYKVISDHLDVDLTEWQQRVADLNKSLSQFAEELVEGMELL
;
A
#
# COMPACT_ATOMS: atom_id res chain seq x y z
N MET A 1 -20.42 -4.45 6.55
CA MET A 1 -19.13 -5.04 6.12
C MET A 1 -18.08 -4.56 7.11
N LYS A 2 -17.25 -5.46 7.65
CA LYS A 2 -16.11 -5.08 8.49
C LYS A 2 -14.89 -4.79 7.62
N ILE A 3 -14.12 -3.78 7.99
CA ILE A 3 -12.85 -3.41 7.33
C ILE A 3 -11.73 -3.46 8.36
N ALA A 4 -10.63 -4.12 8.03
CA ALA A 4 -9.35 -3.98 8.70
C ALA A 4 -8.47 -3.03 7.87
N LEU A 5 -8.16 -1.86 8.43
CA LEU A 5 -7.42 -0.79 7.76
C LEU A 5 -5.93 -0.87 8.12
N PHE A 6 -5.05 -0.90 7.14
CA PHE A 6 -3.59 -1.05 7.31
C PHE A 6 -2.83 0.10 6.68
N ALA A 7 -1.80 0.58 7.36
CA ALA A 7 -0.78 1.50 6.84
C ALA A 7 0.60 1.13 7.39
N ALA A 8 1.67 1.61 6.76
CA ALA A 8 3.02 1.28 7.19
C ALA A 8 3.38 2.00 8.50
N VAL A 9 3.18 3.29 8.57
CA VAL A 9 3.58 4.13 9.72
C VAL A 9 2.51 5.14 10.12
N GLU A 10 2.63 5.60 11.38
CA GLU A 10 1.73 6.60 11.94
C GLU A 10 1.71 7.90 11.12
N ASP A 11 2.86 8.36 10.62
CA ASP A 11 2.97 9.61 9.88
C ASP A 11 2.13 9.63 8.60
N GLU A 12 1.84 8.49 7.99
CA GLU A 12 0.96 8.40 6.81
C GLU A 12 -0.51 8.67 7.14
N VAL A 13 -0.94 8.33 8.36
CA VAL A 13 -2.35 8.27 8.75
C VAL A 13 -2.62 8.95 10.09
N LYS A 14 -1.80 9.89 10.49
CA LYS A 14 -1.81 10.54 11.80
C LYS A 14 -3.20 10.99 12.27
N PRO A 15 -4.06 11.60 11.43
CA PRO A 15 -5.42 12.00 11.84
C PRO A 15 -6.33 10.83 12.24
N ILE A 16 -6.08 9.64 11.72
CA ILE A 16 -6.94 8.45 11.92
C ILE A 16 -6.17 7.26 12.51
N VAL A 17 -4.97 7.47 13.05
CA VAL A 17 -4.07 6.40 13.52
C VAL A 17 -4.74 5.42 14.48
N SER A 18 -5.67 5.87 15.32
CA SER A 18 -6.40 5.01 16.26
C SER A 18 -7.34 4.00 15.59
N LYS A 19 -7.58 4.14 14.30
CA LYS A 19 -8.45 3.28 13.47
C LYS A 19 -7.65 2.34 12.56
N VAL A 20 -6.31 2.38 12.62
CA VAL A 20 -5.43 1.75 11.63
C VAL A 20 -4.46 0.79 12.30
N HIS A 21 -4.28 -0.37 11.71
CA HIS A 21 -3.25 -1.34 12.10
C HIS A 21 -1.93 -0.98 11.42
N LEU A 22 -0.93 -0.57 12.20
CA LEU A 22 0.38 -0.20 11.67
C LEU A 22 1.22 -1.45 11.42
N THR A 23 1.72 -1.59 10.20
CA THR A 23 2.52 -2.75 9.77
C THR A 23 4.01 -2.58 10.00
N GLY A 24 4.50 -1.34 10.12
CA GLY A 24 5.92 -1.01 10.02
C GLY A 24 6.38 -0.96 8.56
N ILE A 25 7.51 -0.27 8.32
CA ILE A 25 8.12 -0.14 6.98
C ILE A 25 8.79 -1.45 6.59
N GLY A 26 8.55 -1.87 5.35
CA GLY A 26 9.21 -3.00 4.70
C GLY A 26 8.57 -4.36 4.99
N ARG A 27 8.94 -5.32 4.16
CA ARG A 27 8.30 -6.66 4.13
C ARG A 27 8.45 -7.44 5.43
N GLU A 28 9.59 -7.33 6.09
CA GLU A 28 9.83 -8.07 7.35
C GLU A 28 8.88 -7.59 8.45
N ASN A 29 8.81 -6.27 8.67
CA ASN A 29 7.90 -5.70 9.67
C ASN A 29 6.44 -5.97 9.34
N ALA A 30 6.05 -5.80 8.06
CA ALA A 30 4.70 -6.11 7.60
C ALA A 30 4.37 -7.60 7.82
N THR A 31 5.31 -8.52 7.57
CA THR A 31 5.10 -9.95 7.81
C THR A 31 4.84 -10.23 9.29
N LEU A 32 5.69 -9.71 10.19
CA LEU A 32 5.53 -9.92 11.63
C LEU A 32 4.23 -9.31 12.16
N SER A 33 3.86 -8.13 11.67
CA SER A 33 2.59 -7.48 12.02
C SER A 33 1.41 -8.33 11.56
N MET A 34 1.43 -8.81 10.31
CA MET A 34 0.35 -9.62 9.77
C MET A 34 0.19 -10.98 10.45
N ILE A 35 1.27 -11.63 10.87
CA ILE A 35 1.20 -12.86 11.67
C ILE A 35 0.40 -12.58 12.95
N ARG A 36 0.77 -11.55 13.71
CA ARG A 36 0.10 -11.19 14.97
C ARG A 36 -1.36 -10.82 14.76
N PHE A 37 -1.65 -10.07 13.71
CA PHE A 37 -3.01 -9.67 13.37
C PHE A 37 -3.87 -10.90 13.03
N MET A 38 -3.38 -11.78 12.16
CA MET A 38 -4.13 -12.98 11.74
C MET A 38 -4.30 -14.00 12.86
N GLU A 39 -3.35 -14.11 13.79
CA GLU A 39 -3.53 -14.95 14.98
C GLU A 39 -4.77 -14.57 15.80
N GLN A 40 -5.15 -13.30 15.80
CA GLN A 40 -6.28 -12.77 16.56
C GLN A 40 -7.59 -12.75 15.76
N HIS A 41 -7.52 -12.51 14.44
CA HIS A 41 -8.69 -12.14 13.62
C HIS A 41 -8.97 -13.09 12.44
N LYS A 42 -8.18 -14.16 12.23
CA LYS A 42 -8.31 -15.04 11.05
C LYS A 42 -9.71 -15.63 10.84
N ASP A 43 -10.43 -15.88 11.94
CA ASP A 43 -11.76 -16.51 11.93
C ASP A 43 -12.90 -15.46 11.79
N GLU A 44 -12.58 -14.17 11.82
CA GLU A 44 -13.55 -13.10 11.60
C GLU A 44 -13.72 -12.81 10.10
N ASP A 45 -14.88 -12.28 9.74
CA ASP A 45 -15.20 -11.93 8.36
C ASP A 45 -14.98 -10.43 8.12
N PHE A 46 -13.95 -10.09 7.34
CA PHE A 46 -13.56 -8.70 7.05
C PHE A 46 -12.85 -8.59 5.71
N THR A 47 -12.85 -7.37 5.17
CA THR A 47 -12.02 -6.98 4.02
C THR A 47 -10.76 -6.27 4.52
N MET A 48 -9.63 -6.63 3.97
CA MET A 48 -8.36 -5.93 4.23
C MET A 48 -8.23 -4.74 3.29
N LEU A 49 -8.03 -3.55 3.87
CA LEU A 49 -7.83 -2.31 3.14
C LEU A 49 -6.46 -1.73 3.46
N ASN A 50 -5.56 -1.72 2.48
CA ASN A 50 -4.26 -1.08 2.60
C ASN A 50 -4.30 0.34 2.07
N ILE A 51 -3.91 1.30 2.91
CA ILE A 51 -3.69 2.70 2.54
C ILE A 51 -2.24 3.08 2.85
N GLY A 52 -1.70 4.05 2.16
CA GLY A 52 -0.33 4.50 2.42
C GLY A 52 0.20 5.35 1.28
N THR A 53 1.51 5.55 1.28
CA THR A 53 2.21 6.28 0.24
C THR A 53 2.85 5.34 -0.78
N ALA A 54 3.13 5.87 -1.96
CA ALA A 54 3.93 5.20 -2.99
C ALA A 54 4.75 6.23 -3.78
N GLY A 55 5.99 5.92 -4.09
CA GLY A 55 6.76 6.68 -5.08
C GLY A 55 6.28 6.35 -6.50
N ALA A 56 6.32 7.30 -7.43
CA ALA A 56 5.94 7.07 -8.83
C ALA A 56 6.84 7.88 -9.77
N HIS A 57 6.92 7.45 -11.05
CA HIS A 57 7.75 8.18 -12.00
C HIS A 57 6.99 9.17 -12.88
N THR A 58 5.68 8.98 -13.08
CA THR A 58 4.84 9.85 -13.94
C THR A 58 3.56 10.32 -13.29
N LEU A 59 3.08 9.62 -12.26
CA LEU A 59 1.86 10.02 -11.55
C LEU A 59 2.12 11.29 -10.71
N PRO A 60 1.19 12.26 -10.69
CA PRO A 60 1.40 13.50 -9.94
C PRO A 60 1.51 13.25 -8.42
N VAL A 61 2.46 13.92 -7.77
CA VAL A 61 2.55 13.93 -6.31
C VAL A 61 1.25 14.47 -5.69
N GLY A 62 0.77 13.82 -4.65
CA GLY A 62 -0.50 14.13 -3.99
C GLY A 62 -1.73 13.48 -4.64
N SER A 63 -1.60 12.87 -5.83
CA SER A 63 -2.73 12.12 -6.41
C SER A 63 -2.92 10.79 -5.68
N ILE A 64 -4.20 10.40 -5.53
CA ILE A 64 -4.57 9.10 -4.98
C ILE A 64 -4.87 8.15 -6.13
N VAL A 65 -4.40 6.91 -6.02
CA VAL A 65 -4.59 5.86 -7.02
C VAL A 65 -5.14 4.59 -6.37
N ASN A 66 -5.97 3.87 -7.11
CA ASN A 66 -6.44 2.53 -6.77
C ASN A 66 -5.47 1.50 -7.37
N ILE A 67 -4.86 0.68 -6.54
CA ILE A 67 -3.96 -0.37 -7.01
C ILE A 67 -4.81 -1.56 -7.49
N ARG A 68 -4.69 -1.86 -8.79
CA ARG A 68 -5.40 -2.99 -9.41
C ARG A 68 -4.52 -4.21 -9.61
N LYS A 69 -3.21 -4.02 -9.59
CA LYS A 69 -2.24 -5.06 -9.83
C LYS A 69 -0.98 -4.82 -9.01
N ILE A 70 -0.52 -5.85 -8.32
CA ILE A 70 0.79 -5.85 -7.65
C ILE A 70 1.72 -6.81 -8.37
N ILE A 71 2.96 -6.38 -8.59
CA ILE A 71 4.07 -7.20 -9.06
C ILE A 71 5.24 -7.12 -8.08
N THR A 72 6.06 -8.16 -8.03
CA THR A 72 7.28 -8.22 -7.20
C THR A 72 8.43 -8.78 -8.01
N GLY A 73 9.66 -8.65 -7.51
CA GLY A 73 10.82 -9.30 -8.12
C GLY A 73 10.71 -10.82 -8.19
N GLY A 74 9.93 -11.41 -7.26
CA GLY A 74 9.65 -12.84 -7.19
C GLY A 74 8.37 -13.29 -7.90
N SER A 75 7.66 -12.42 -8.60
CA SER A 75 6.36 -12.76 -9.20
C SER A 75 6.42 -13.83 -10.30
N SER A 76 7.61 -14.13 -10.84
CA SER A 76 7.82 -15.27 -11.73
C SER A 76 7.70 -16.64 -11.03
N PHE A 77 7.77 -16.68 -9.71
CA PHE A 77 7.59 -17.88 -8.89
C PHE A 77 6.18 -17.99 -8.30
N LEU A 78 5.37 -16.95 -8.44
CA LEU A 78 3.96 -16.92 -8.08
C LEU A 78 3.13 -17.15 -9.34
N ASP A 79 1.88 -17.55 -9.19
CA ASP A 79 0.93 -17.82 -10.29
C ASP A 79 0.53 -16.56 -11.10
N GLY A 80 1.47 -15.67 -11.34
CA GLY A 80 1.29 -14.42 -12.08
C GLY A 80 1.12 -13.18 -11.18
N PRO A 81 0.68 -12.05 -11.74
CA PRO A 81 0.48 -10.81 -10.99
C PRO A 81 -0.66 -10.96 -9.98
N MET A 82 -0.50 -10.31 -8.84
CA MET A 82 -1.52 -10.23 -7.80
C MET A 82 -2.59 -9.23 -8.25
N MET A 83 -3.79 -9.71 -8.56
CA MET A 83 -4.92 -8.86 -8.95
C MET A 83 -5.76 -8.51 -7.73
N LEU A 84 -6.12 -7.22 -7.58
CA LEU A 84 -6.83 -6.69 -6.42
C LEU A 84 -8.29 -6.39 -6.73
N ASP A 85 -9.11 -6.50 -5.69
CA ASP A 85 -10.49 -6.07 -5.71
C ASP A 85 -10.60 -4.52 -5.65
N THR A 86 -11.75 -4.00 -5.98
CA THR A 86 -12.14 -2.61 -5.70
C THR A 86 -13.26 -2.66 -4.67
N LEU A 87 -13.20 -1.78 -3.69
CA LEU A 87 -14.32 -1.64 -2.75
C LEU A 87 -15.56 -1.15 -3.49
N GLU A 88 -16.71 -1.71 -3.15
CA GLU A 88 -17.99 -1.21 -3.63
C GLU A 88 -18.19 0.25 -3.15
N ASN A 89 -18.66 1.09 -4.05
CA ASN A 89 -18.90 2.53 -3.81
C ASN A 89 -17.67 3.35 -3.48
N ALA A 90 -16.45 2.83 -3.74
CA ALA A 90 -15.24 3.62 -3.59
C ALA A 90 -15.25 4.83 -4.54
N PRO A 91 -14.70 5.98 -4.12
CA PRO A 91 -14.49 7.12 -5.00
C PRO A 91 -13.73 6.72 -6.27
N GLU A 92 -14.13 7.26 -7.41
CA GLU A 92 -13.46 7.00 -8.68
C GLU A 92 -12.11 7.72 -8.71
N VAL A 93 -11.03 6.94 -8.71
CA VAL A 93 -9.65 7.42 -8.80
C VAL A 93 -8.88 6.64 -9.86
N PRO A 94 -7.79 7.20 -10.44
CA PRO A 94 -6.98 6.49 -11.41
C PRO A 94 -6.51 5.13 -10.91
N GLN A 95 -6.46 4.16 -11.81
CA GLN A 95 -5.96 2.82 -11.51
C GLN A 95 -4.45 2.75 -11.80
N ALA A 96 -3.73 1.97 -10.99
CA ALA A 96 -2.29 1.81 -11.13
C ALA A 96 -1.82 0.37 -10.92
N THR A 97 -0.68 0.03 -11.54
CA THR A 97 0.13 -1.14 -11.26
C THR A 97 1.22 -0.76 -10.27
N LEU A 98 1.31 -1.49 -9.17
CA LEU A 98 2.30 -1.28 -8.11
C LEU A 98 3.40 -2.34 -8.19
N PHE A 99 4.66 -1.93 -8.08
CA PHE A 99 5.77 -2.83 -7.77
C PHE A 99 6.08 -2.76 -6.29
N SER A 100 5.88 -3.88 -5.58
CA SER A 100 6.20 -3.98 -4.16
C SER A 100 7.62 -4.53 -3.99
N SER A 101 8.53 -3.69 -3.47
CA SER A 101 9.98 -3.92 -3.40
C SER A 101 10.43 -4.31 -1.98
N ASP A 102 11.58 -4.97 -1.89
CA ASP A 102 12.26 -5.20 -0.60
C ASP A 102 13.05 -3.97 -0.13
N CYS A 103 13.34 -3.05 -1.04
CA CYS A 103 14.10 -1.84 -0.77
C CYS A 103 13.36 -0.61 -1.26
N PHE A 104 13.66 0.53 -0.64
CA PHE A 104 13.18 1.83 -1.10
C PHE A 104 13.64 2.10 -2.54
N VAL A 105 12.67 2.29 -3.47
CA VAL A 105 13.00 2.43 -4.89
C VAL A 105 13.48 3.85 -5.18
N SER A 106 14.77 4.00 -5.37
CA SER A 106 15.39 5.29 -5.70
C SER A 106 16.68 5.09 -6.51
N PRO A 107 17.17 6.14 -7.20
CA PRO A 107 18.47 6.11 -7.90
C PRO A 107 19.67 5.91 -6.97
N LYS A 108 19.50 6.08 -5.65
CA LYS A 108 20.55 5.83 -4.65
C LYS A 108 20.67 4.34 -4.31
N VAL A 109 19.66 3.53 -4.59
CA VAL A 109 19.58 2.11 -4.24
C VAL A 109 19.74 1.22 -5.46
N TYR A 110 19.16 1.62 -6.59
CA TYR A 110 19.14 0.81 -7.81
C TYR A 110 19.94 1.45 -8.94
N GLU A 111 20.66 0.63 -9.69
CA GLU A 111 21.33 1.03 -10.90
C GLU A 111 20.34 1.57 -11.94
N PRO A 112 20.74 2.58 -12.76
CA PRO A 112 19.83 3.26 -13.69
C PRO A 112 19.11 2.32 -14.66
N GLU A 113 19.80 1.31 -15.19
CA GLU A 113 19.24 0.35 -16.14
C GLU A 113 18.16 -0.52 -15.46
N PHE A 114 18.40 -0.97 -14.24
CA PHE A 114 17.43 -1.75 -13.46
C PHE A 114 16.21 -0.91 -13.12
N LEU A 115 16.42 0.33 -12.66
CA LEU A 115 15.35 1.27 -12.35
C LEU A 115 14.50 1.60 -13.59
N HIS A 116 15.14 1.75 -14.76
CA HIS A 116 14.42 1.93 -16.03
C HIS A 116 13.52 0.72 -16.33
N GLY A 117 14.05 -0.49 -16.14
CA GLY A 117 13.27 -1.73 -16.32
C GLY A 117 12.09 -1.85 -15.36
N LEU A 118 12.21 -1.38 -14.13
CA LEU A 118 11.11 -1.33 -13.16
C LEU A 118 10.03 -0.31 -13.58
N LYS A 119 10.44 0.89 -13.97
CA LYS A 119 9.55 1.96 -14.44
C LYS A 119 8.72 1.55 -15.68
N ALA A 120 9.26 0.67 -16.52
CA ALA A 120 8.53 0.12 -17.67
C ALA A 120 7.44 -0.90 -17.28
N LYS A 121 7.43 -1.40 -16.05
CA LYS A 121 6.54 -2.49 -15.60
C LYS A 121 5.48 -2.03 -14.59
N ALA A 122 5.72 -0.93 -13.88
CA ALA A 122 4.85 -0.45 -12.82
C ALA A 122 4.75 1.07 -12.84
N ASP A 123 3.60 1.58 -12.42
CA ASP A 123 3.28 3.00 -12.32
C ASP A 123 3.79 3.60 -11.02
N CYS A 124 3.76 2.81 -9.92
CA CYS A 124 4.18 3.24 -8.59
C CYS A 124 4.83 2.09 -7.80
N PHE A 125 5.42 2.44 -6.63
CA PHE A 125 6.33 1.59 -5.88
C PHE A 125 6.10 1.73 -4.38
N ASP A 126 5.98 0.59 -3.66
CA ASP A 126 5.95 0.51 -2.19
C ASP A 126 6.78 -0.67 -1.66
N MET A 127 6.68 -0.94 -0.37
CA MET A 127 7.46 -2.00 0.28
C MET A 127 6.60 -3.03 1.04
N GLU A 128 5.28 -2.89 1.14
CA GLU A 128 4.43 -3.70 2.03
C GLU A 128 3.27 -4.40 1.33
N SER A 129 2.71 -3.82 0.26
CA SER A 129 1.45 -4.30 -0.33
C SER A 129 1.46 -5.76 -0.75
N SER A 130 2.59 -6.27 -1.24
CA SER A 130 2.69 -7.69 -1.63
C SER A 130 2.56 -8.64 -0.44
N VAL A 131 3.04 -8.25 0.72
CA VAL A 131 2.90 -9.05 1.95
C VAL A 131 1.46 -9.06 2.39
N LEU A 132 0.82 -7.90 2.49
CA LEU A 132 -0.58 -7.80 2.90
C LEU A 132 -1.49 -8.60 1.96
N TYR A 133 -1.29 -8.49 0.65
CA TYR A 133 -2.02 -9.28 -0.34
C TYR A 133 -1.81 -10.79 -0.13
N THR A 134 -0.57 -11.22 0.14
CA THR A 134 -0.26 -12.63 0.35
C THR A 134 -1.01 -13.19 1.56
N PHE A 135 -1.06 -12.45 2.67
CA PHE A 135 -1.86 -12.83 3.83
C PHE A 135 -3.36 -12.82 3.53
N ALA A 136 -3.88 -11.80 2.85
CA ALA A 136 -5.28 -11.76 2.44
C ALA A 136 -5.66 -13.01 1.63
N LYS A 137 -4.87 -13.33 0.61
CA LYS A 137 -5.07 -14.54 -0.22
C LYS A 137 -4.99 -15.83 0.59
N GLN A 138 -3.99 -15.95 1.48
CA GLN A 138 -3.79 -17.14 2.32
C GLN A 138 -4.98 -17.41 3.24
N TYR A 139 -5.61 -16.36 3.77
CA TYR A 139 -6.74 -16.46 4.70
C TYR A 139 -8.10 -16.23 4.03
N GLY A 140 -8.15 -16.16 2.69
CA GLY A 140 -9.39 -15.98 1.94
C GLY A 140 -10.11 -14.67 2.20
N LYS A 141 -9.35 -13.59 2.52
CA LYS A 141 -9.91 -12.26 2.77
C LYS A 141 -9.87 -11.41 1.49
N PRO A 142 -10.96 -10.68 1.15
CA PRO A 142 -10.90 -9.66 0.12
C PRO A 142 -9.83 -8.62 0.44
N PHE A 143 -9.18 -8.07 -0.59
CA PHE A 143 -8.08 -7.10 -0.43
C PHE A 143 -8.17 -5.97 -1.44
N ALA A 144 -8.18 -4.74 -0.94
CA ALA A 144 -8.09 -3.52 -1.74
C ALA A 144 -6.92 -2.65 -1.27
N SER A 145 -6.34 -1.85 -2.17
CA SER A 145 -5.22 -0.97 -1.84
C SER A 145 -5.34 0.37 -2.57
N TYR A 146 -5.16 1.45 -1.82
CA TYR A 146 -5.12 2.82 -2.32
C TYR A 146 -3.86 3.51 -1.83
N LYS A 147 -3.20 4.24 -2.73
CA LYS A 147 -1.94 4.92 -2.43
C LYS A 147 -2.01 6.38 -2.82
N VAL A 148 -1.48 7.27 -1.97
CA VAL A 148 -1.16 8.64 -2.36
C VAL A 148 0.27 8.69 -2.87
N ILE A 149 0.49 9.35 -4.00
CA ILE A 149 1.83 9.47 -4.58
C ILE A 149 2.63 10.50 -3.78
N SER A 150 3.75 10.06 -3.20
CA SER A 150 4.59 10.87 -2.31
C SER A 150 5.73 11.58 -3.02
N ASP A 151 6.26 10.99 -4.09
CA ASP A 151 7.49 11.47 -4.74
C ASP A 151 7.67 10.90 -6.15
N HIS A 152 8.65 11.43 -6.87
CA HIS A 152 9.03 10.96 -8.21
C HIS A 152 10.25 10.01 -8.21
N LEU A 153 10.45 9.24 -7.14
CA LEU A 153 11.60 8.36 -6.91
C LEU A 153 12.91 9.15 -6.78
N ASP A 154 12.82 10.40 -6.37
CA ASP A 154 13.91 11.37 -6.30
C ASP A 154 14.37 11.67 -4.87
N VAL A 155 13.69 11.09 -3.87
CA VAL A 155 13.93 11.33 -2.45
C VAL A 155 14.69 10.17 -1.79
N ASP A 156 15.28 10.46 -0.64
CA ASP A 156 15.68 9.43 0.33
C ASP A 156 14.61 9.26 1.42
N LEU A 157 14.86 8.33 2.34
CA LEU A 157 13.91 8.01 3.40
C LEU A 157 13.60 9.21 4.31
N THR A 158 14.57 10.08 4.56
CA THR A 158 14.38 11.27 5.42
C THR A 158 13.51 12.32 4.71
N GLU A 159 13.80 12.57 3.45
CA GLU A 159 13.01 13.47 2.61
C GLU A 159 11.58 12.95 2.42
N TRP A 160 11.42 11.62 2.24
CA TRP A 160 10.12 10.96 2.18
C TRP A 160 9.30 11.19 3.46
N GLN A 161 9.89 11.02 4.64
CA GLN A 161 9.19 11.25 5.91
C GLN A 161 8.64 12.67 6.03
N GLN A 162 9.38 13.67 5.54
CA GLN A 162 8.91 15.07 5.53
C GLN A 162 7.71 15.24 4.58
N ARG A 163 7.76 14.67 3.38
CA ARG A 163 6.65 14.73 2.40
C ARG A 163 5.40 14.01 2.89
N VAL A 164 5.56 12.88 3.55
CA VAL A 164 4.44 12.11 4.11
C VAL A 164 3.65 12.91 5.12
N ALA A 165 4.31 13.72 5.96
CA ALA A 165 3.64 14.58 6.91
C ALA A 165 2.71 15.61 6.26
N ASP A 166 3.00 16.06 5.04
CA ASP A 166 2.16 16.97 4.27
C ASP A 166 0.97 16.26 3.60
N LEU A 167 1.11 14.97 3.30
CA LEU A 167 0.11 14.17 2.59
C LEU A 167 -0.86 13.42 3.50
N ASN A 168 -0.52 13.22 4.77
CA ASN A 168 -1.30 12.40 5.69
C ASN A 168 -2.76 12.86 5.86
N LYS A 169 -3.01 14.16 5.77
CA LYS A 169 -4.36 14.73 5.90
C LYS A 169 -5.26 14.32 4.73
N SER A 170 -4.76 14.43 3.50
CA SER A 170 -5.53 14.05 2.31
C SER A 170 -5.75 12.54 2.25
N LEU A 171 -4.74 11.74 2.58
CA LEU A 171 -4.86 10.29 2.66
C LEU A 171 -5.85 9.84 3.74
N SER A 172 -5.79 10.47 4.92
CA SER A 172 -6.71 10.15 6.02
C SER A 172 -8.15 10.53 5.68
N GLN A 173 -8.38 11.69 5.10
CA GLN A 173 -9.71 12.11 4.65
C GLN A 173 -10.27 11.13 3.61
N PHE A 174 -9.46 10.76 2.62
CA PHE A 174 -9.87 9.77 1.61
C PHE A 174 -10.18 8.41 2.24
N ALA A 175 -9.37 7.97 3.20
CA ALA A 175 -9.62 6.71 3.91
C ALA A 175 -10.93 6.75 4.72
N GLU A 176 -11.24 7.87 5.37
CA GLU A 176 -12.52 8.03 6.08
C GLU A 176 -13.72 7.99 5.12
N GLU A 177 -13.62 8.62 3.95
CA GLU A 177 -14.64 8.55 2.91
C GLU A 177 -14.82 7.11 2.39
N LEU A 178 -13.71 6.35 2.21
CA LEU A 178 -13.75 4.95 1.77
C LEU A 178 -14.48 4.03 2.75
N VAL A 179 -14.34 4.28 4.05
CA VAL A 179 -14.90 3.39 5.10
C VAL A 179 -16.16 3.97 5.75
N GLU A 180 -16.72 5.04 5.18
CA GLU A 180 -17.93 5.67 5.71
C GLU A 180 -19.08 4.65 5.77
N GLY A 181 -19.71 4.52 6.93
CA GLY A 181 -20.78 3.55 7.18
C GLY A 181 -20.34 2.09 7.32
N MET A 182 -19.03 1.81 7.35
CA MET A 182 -18.47 0.49 7.59
C MET A 182 -18.02 0.33 9.05
N GLU A 183 -18.04 -0.90 9.53
CA GLU A 183 -17.50 -1.26 10.85
C GLU A 183 -15.99 -1.48 10.71
N LEU A 184 -15.19 -0.81 11.54
CA LEU A 184 -13.74 -1.03 11.60
C LEU A 184 -13.43 -2.13 12.64
N LEU A 185 -12.47 -2.98 12.26
CA LEU A 185 -11.96 -4.07 13.09
C LEU A 185 -10.87 -3.55 14.02
#